data_663a943cd96030d9e8c564eb2f1d1a69
#
_entry.id   663a943cd96030d9e8c564eb2f1d1a69
#
_cell.length_a   1.000
_cell.length_b   1.000
_cell.length_c   1.000
_cell.angle_alpha   90.00
_cell.angle_beta   90.00
_cell.angle_gamma   90.00
#
_symmetry.space_group_name_H-M   'P 1'
#
loop_
_entity.id
_entity.type
_entity.pdbx_description
1 polymer ?
#
loop_
_entity_poly.entity_id
_entity_poly.type
_entity_poly.pdbx_seq_one_letter_code
_entity_poly.pdbx_strand_id
1 'polypeptide(L)'
;RGLGDVYKRQEWIQVMHEAHCLNLPTSATMMYGHVETSRQRVDHLLRIRDLQARCPEGHYGFLAFIPWIFRSSGTELERQGVATRFSPLEYIRIIAVSRLVLNNIRNIQASWLTVGKATAQVALHSGANDMGSIMIEENVVSSAGAHNQFDAAGIQQAIREAGFTPRLRDQLYRMR
;
A
#
# COMPACT_ATOMS: atom_id res chain seq x y z
N ARG A 1 -9.03 -1.30 -26.94
CA ARG A 1 -7.91 -0.56 -26.30
C ARG A 1 -8.41 -0.18 -24.91
N GLY A 2 -7.92 -0.86 -23.89
CA GLY A 2 -8.30 -0.62 -22.51
C GLY A 2 -7.67 0.64 -21.95
N LEU A 3 -8.22 1.14 -20.87
CA LEU A 3 -7.72 2.29 -20.08
C LEU A 3 -6.24 2.15 -19.61
N GLY A 4 -5.58 1.02 -19.91
CA GLY A 4 -4.20 0.73 -19.50
C GLY A 4 -3.10 1.57 -20.17
N ASP A 5 -3.43 2.33 -21.22
CA ASP A 5 -2.49 3.23 -21.90
C ASP A 5 -2.56 4.69 -21.41
N VAL A 6 -3.35 4.97 -20.38
CA VAL A 6 -3.78 6.33 -20.08
C VAL A 6 -2.68 7.17 -19.46
N TYR A 7 -1.78 6.59 -18.66
CA TYR A 7 -0.68 7.37 -18.06
C TYR A 7 0.66 6.65 -18.18
N LYS A 8 1.61 7.27 -18.87
CA LYS A 8 3.00 6.89 -18.76
C LYS A 8 3.50 7.18 -17.34
N ARG A 9 4.48 6.42 -16.87
CA ARG A 9 5.05 6.59 -15.53
C ARG A 9 5.47 8.04 -15.23
N GLN A 10 6.00 8.75 -16.23
CA GLN A 10 6.40 10.15 -16.09
C GLN A 10 5.22 11.08 -15.83
N GLU A 11 4.10 10.82 -16.48
CA GLU A 11 2.86 11.59 -16.31
C GLU A 11 2.30 11.42 -14.89
N TRP A 12 2.30 10.20 -14.37
CA TRP A 12 1.89 9.96 -12.98
C TRP A 12 2.80 10.69 -11.98
N ILE A 13 4.13 10.63 -12.17
CA ILE A 13 5.10 11.35 -11.33
C ILE A 13 4.84 12.86 -11.38
N GLN A 14 4.56 13.40 -12.58
CA GLN A 14 4.25 14.82 -12.74
C GLN A 14 2.97 15.21 -12.01
N VAL A 15 1.90 14.45 -12.16
CA VAL A 15 0.63 14.70 -11.46
C VAL A 15 0.82 14.69 -9.94
N MET A 16 1.57 13.73 -9.39
CA MET A 16 1.85 13.69 -7.95
C MET A 16 2.73 14.87 -7.51
N HIS A 17 3.71 15.26 -8.32
CA HIS A 17 4.52 16.43 -8.03
C HIS A 17 3.69 17.71 -7.96
N GLU A 18 2.81 17.94 -8.92
CA GLU A 18 1.87 19.07 -8.92
C GLU A 18 0.95 19.05 -7.68
N ALA A 19 0.44 17.87 -7.31
CA ALA A 19 -0.36 17.72 -6.10
C ALA A 19 0.43 18.13 -4.84
N HIS A 20 1.70 17.73 -4.74
CA HIS A 20 2.59 18.14 -3.64
C HIS A 20 2.86 19.65 -3.64
N CYS A 21 3.07 20.25 -4.82
CA CYS A 21 3.23 21.70 -4.96
C CYS A 21 1.96 22.47 -4.55
N LEU A 22 0.79 21.89 -4.76
CA LEU A 22 -0.51 22.43 -4.33
C LEU A 22 -0.85 22.11 -2.85
N ASN A 23 0.08 21.49 -2.12
CA ASN A 23 -0.11 21.04 -0.74
C ASN A 23 -1.30 20.09 -0.54
N LEU A 24 -1.60 19.25 -1.54
CA LEU A 24 -2.64 18.23 -1.44
C LEU A 24 -2.07 16.99 -0.74
N PRO A 25 -2.74 16.48 0.32
CA PRO A 25 -2.33 15.26 0.97
C PRO A 25 -2.58 14.06 0.04
N THR A 26 -1.57 13.24 -0.18
CA THR A 26 -1.62 12.09 -1.08
C THR A 26 -1.12 10.82 -0.39
N SER A 27 -1.33 9.67 -1.03
CA SER A 27 -0.70 8.40 -0.66
C SER A 27 -0.06 7.76 -1.88
N ALA A 28 1.06 7.06 -1.66
CA ALA A 28 1.70 6.26 -2.69
C ALA A 28 1.30 4.80 -2.54
N THR A 29 1.08 4.11 -3.66
CA THR A 29 0.73 2.69 -3.68
C THR A 29 1.66 1.93 -4.62
N MET A 30 1.79 0.63 -4.38
CA MET A 30 2.43 -0.29 -5.31
C MET A 30 1.63 -1.59 -5.37
N MET A 31 1.01 -1.86 -6.52
CA MET A 31 0.48 -3.19 -6.80
C MET A 31 1.61 -4.05 -7.36
N TYR A 32 1.77 -5.26 -6.83
CA TYR A 32 2.85 -6.18 -7.22
C TYR A 32 2.37 -7.63 -7.21
N GLY A 33 3.21 -8.54 -7.75
CA GLY A 33 2.92 -9.98 -7.81
C GLY A 33 2.25 -10.40 -9.11
N HIS A 34 2.41 -9.63 -10.19
CA HIS A 34 1.93 -9.97 -11.54
C HIS A 34 3.09 -10.29 -12.51
N VAL A 35 3.56 -9.34 -13.31
CA VAL A 35 4.58 -9.56 -14.35
C VAL A 35 5.93 -8.88 -14.04
N GLU A 36 5.97 -8.06 -13.03
CA GLU A 36 7.15 -7.27 -12.65
C GLU A 36 8.23 -8.13 -11.98
N THR A 37 9.47 -7.67 -12.08
CA THR A 37 10.63 -8.22 -11.39
C THR A 37 10.87 -7.55 -10.04
N SER A 38 11.63 -8.18 -9.14
CA SER A 38 12.04 -7.58 -7.87
C SER A 38 12.82 -6.27 -8.06
N ARG A 39 13.63 -6.17 -9.11
CA ARG A 39 14.35 -4.94 -9.47
C ARG A 39 13.37 -3.80 -9.79
N GLN A 40 12.33 -4.08 -10.57
CA GLN A 40 11.32 -3.07 -10.92
C GLN A 40 10.55 -2.58 -9.68
N ARG A 41 10.30 -3.45 -8.70
CA ARG A 41 9.71 -3.06 -7.41
C ARG A 41 10.61 -2.09 -6.65
N VAL A 42 11.90 -2.37 -6.56
CA VAL A 42 12.87 -1.48 -5.91
C VAL A 42 12.99 -0.15 -6.67
N ASP A 43 13.05 -0.19 -8.01
CA ASP A 43 13.07 1.02 -8.85
C ASP A 43 11.81 1.89 -8.62
N HIS A 44 10.66 1.26 -8.42
CA HIS A 44 9.42 1.97 -8.09
C HIS A 44 9.52 2.67 -6.72
N LEU A 45 10.00 1.98 -5.68
CA LEU A 45 10.19 2.56 -4.36
C LEU A 45 11.18 3.73 -4.38
N LEU A 46 12.29 3.60 -5.11
CA LEU A 46 13.27 4.67 -5.25
C LEU A 46 12.65 5.92 -5.88
N ARG A 47 11.81 5.77 -6.90
CA ARG A 47 11.12 6.89 -7.54
C ARG A 47 10.10 7.57 -6.62
N ILE A 48 9.37 6.81 -5.83
CA ILE A 48 8.46 7.35 -4.80
C ILE A 48 9.27 8.15 -3.78
N ARG A 49 10.39 7.62 -3.29
CA ARG A 49 11.29 8.30 -2.36
C ARG A 49 11.82 9.61 -2.95
N ASP A 50 12.29 9.57 -4.20
CA ASP A 50 12.86 10.73 -4.88
C ASP A 50 11.79 11.80 -5.18
N LEU A 51 10.56 11.38 -5.45
CA LEU A 51 9.42 12.29 -5.60
C LEU A 51 9.05 12.95 -4.27
N GLN A 52 8.98 12.18 -3.19
CA GLN A 52 8.77 12.71 -1.84
C GLN A 52 9.86 13.70 -1.43
N ALA A 53 11.13 13.45 -1.79
CA ALA A 53 12.23 14.35 -1.50
C ALA A 53 12.14 15.71 -2.23
N ARG A 54 11.35 15.78 -3.30
CA ARG A 54 11.08 17.02 -4.05
C ARG A 54 9.81 17.76 -3.58
N CYS A 55 9.11 17.22 -2.58
CA CYS A 55 7.96 17.88 -1.99
C CYS A 55 8.43 19.21 -1.34
N PRO A 56 7.75 20.34 -1.57
CA PRO A 56 8.10 21.59 -0.94
C PRO A 56 8.07 21.49 0.59
N GLU A 57 8.96 22.21 1.25
CA GLU A 57 9.04 22.23 2.70
C GLU A 57 7.70 22.67 3.32
N GLY A 58 7.24 21.98 4.34
CA GLY A 58 5.97 22.24 5.02
C GLY A 58 4.74 21.71 4.30
N HIS A 59 4.87 21.13 3.11
CA HIS A 59 3.77 20.52 2.38
C HIS A 59 3.58 19.04 2.77
N TYR A 60 2.37 18.50 2.53
CA TYR A 60 2.02 17.14 2.95
C TYR A 60 2.80 16.04 2.23
N GLY A 61 2.92 16.13 0.90
CA GLY A 61 3.48 15.07 0.10
C GLY A 61 2.71 13.74 0.26
N PHE A 62 3.44 12.63 0.23
CA PHE A 62 2.89 11.32 0.53
C PHE A 62 2.77 11.10 2.04
N LEU A 63 1.56 10.98 2.54
CA LEU A 63 1.27 10.67 3.94
C LEU A 63 1.57 9.21 4.30
N ALA A 64 1.39 8.31 3.33
CA ALA A 64 1.60 6.88 3.50
C ALA A 64 2.00 6.18 2.21
N PHE A 65 2.62 5.02 2.37
CA PHE A 65 2.83 4.03 1.33
C PHE A 65 2.02 2.76 1.62
N ILE A 66 1.34 2.23 0.59
CA ILE A 66 0.43 1.09 0.71
C ILE A 66 0.78 0.05 -0.36
N PRO A 67 1.44 -1.06 -0.04
CA PRO A 67 1.67 -2.14 -0.98
C PRO A 67 0.43 -3.02 -1.14
N TRP A 68 0.08 -3.33 -2.38
CA TRP A 68 -1.09 -4.16 -2.75
C TRP A 68 -0.62 -5.41 -3.48
N ILE A 69 -1.27 -6.53 -3.18
CA ILE A 69 -1.05 -7.76 -3.94
C ILE A 69 -2.02 -7.79 -5.12
N PHE A 70 -1.46 -8.05 -6.30
CA PHE A 70 -2.26 -8.28 -7.50
C PHE A 70 -3.18 -9.50 -7.30
N ARG A 71 -4.43 -9.33 -7.65
CA ARG A 71 -5.43 -10.41 -7.71
C ARG A 71 -5.81 -10.63 -9.17
N SER A 72 -5.57 -11.86 -9.66
CA SER A 72 -5.77 -12.19 -11.09
C SER A 72 -7.22 -12.46 -11.44
N SER A 73 -8.03 -12.91 -10.48
CA SER A 73 -9.39 -13.38 -10.74
C SER A 73 -10.24 -12.38 -11.54
N GLY A 74 -10.77 -12.83 -12.66
CA GLY A 74 -11.61 -12.04 -13.56
C GLY A 74 -10.88 -11.01 -14.42
N THR A 75 -9.54 -10.92 -14.36
CA THR A 75 -8.75 -9.94 -15.11
C THR A 75 -8.33 -10.44 -16.50
N GLU A 76 -7.98 -9.50 -17.39
CA GLU A 76 -7.37 -9.83 -18.68
C GLU A 76 -6.02 -10.54 -18.52
N LEU A 77 -5.24 -10.17 -17.49
CA LEU A 77 -3.96 -10.82 -17.21
C LEU A 77 -4.14 -12.30 -16.83
N GLU A 78 -5.23 -12.66 -16.14
CA GLU A 78 -5.55 -14.07 -15.88
C GLU A 78 -5.79 -14.85 -17.18
N ARG A 79 -6.53 -14.26 -18.13
CA ARG A 79 -6.75 -14.86 -19.46
C ARG A 79 -5.45 -15.06 -20.25
N GLN A 80 -4.45 -14.23 -19.99
CA GLN A 80 -3.11 -14.34 -20.53
C GLN A 80 -2.19 -15.27 -19.73
N GLY A 81 -2.73 -16.00 -18.73
CA GLY A 81 -1.99 -16.97 -17.92
C GLY A 81 -1.23 -16.38 -16.73
N VAL A 82 -1.46 -15.11 -16.41
CA VAL A 82 -0.83 -14.47 -15.24
C VAL A 82 -1.69 -14.77 -14.00
N ALA A 83 -1.20 -15.68 -13.16
CA ALA A 83 -1.85 -16.04 -11.90
C ALA A 83 -1.38 -15.14 -10.74
N THR A 84 -2.25 -14.95 -9.75
CA THR A 84 -1.87 -14.33 -8.46
C THR A 84 -0.73 -15.13 -7.81
N ARG A 85 0.36 -14.45 -7.50
CA ARG A 85 1.51 -15.02 -6.78
C ARG A 85 1.55 -14.42 -5.37
N PHE A 86 0.70 -14.95 -4.50
CA PHE A 86 0.70 -14.53 -3.11
C PHE A 86 1.63 -15.41 -2.27
N SER A 87 2.55 -14.76 -1.54
CA SER A 87 3.32 -15.37 -0.48
C SER A 87 3.36 -14.42 0.71
N PRO A 88 2.94 -14.85 1.91
CA PRO A 88 3.06 -14.05 3.13
C PRO A 88 4.50 -13.57 3.36
N LEU A 89 5.48 -14.45 3.16
CA LEU A 89 6.90 -14.10 3.31
C LEU A 89 7.33 -13.01 2.33
N GLU A 90 6.86 -13.05 1.10
CA GLU A 90 7.18 -12.02 0.12
C GLU A 90 6.54 -10.69 0.47
N TYR A 91 5.31 -10.70 0.98
CA TYR A 91 4.66 -9.49 1.50
C TYR A 91 5.46 -8.85 2.63
N ILE A 92 5.86 -9.64 3.62
CA ILE A 92 6.70 -9.19 4.75
C ILE A 92 8.02 -8.59 4.24
N ARG A 93 8.66 -9.25 3.27
CA ARG A 93 9.88 -8.74 2.65
C ARG A 93 9.66 -7.40 1.94
N ILE A 94 8.54 -7.23 1.23
CA ILE A 94 8.18 -5.95 0.59
C ILE A 94 7.98 -4.85 1.64
N ILE A 95 7.28 -5.12 2.74
CA ILE A 95 7.13 -4.16 3.84
C ILE A 95 8.49 -3.74 4.41
N ALA A 96 9.36 -4.70 4.71
CA ALA A 96 10.68 -4.42 5.27
C ALA A 96 11.56 -3.60 4.31
N VAL A 97 11.61 -3.98 3.03
CA VAL A 97 12.35 -3.23 2.00
C VAL A 97 11.77 -1.83 1.83
N SER A 98 10.43 -1.71 1.81
CA SER A 98 9.76 -0.39 1.71
C SER A 98 10.13 0.51 2.88
N ARG A 99 10.20 -0.02 4.12
CA ARG A 99 10.61 0.75 5.29
C ARG A 99 12.05 1.26 5.19
N LEU A 100 12.95 0.45 4.66
CA LEU A 100 14.37 0.82 4.48
C LEU A 100 14.54 1.86 3.37
N VAL A 101 13.82 1.70 2.25
CA VAL A 101 13.96 2.57 1.08
C VAL A 101 13.21 3.89 1.25
N LEU A 102 11.98 3.85 1.79
CA LEU A 102 11.09 5.00 1.95
C LEU A 102 11.30 5.67 3.31
N ASN A 103 12.53 6.02 3.65
CA ASN A 103 12.88 6.64 4.93
C ASN A 103 12.27 8.05 5.14
N ASN A 104 11.80 8.69 4.08
CA ASN A 104 11.12 9.98 4.07
C ASN A 104 9.59 9.89 3.98
N ILE A 105 9.01 8.68 4.01
CA ILE A 105 7.56 8.45 4.15
C ILE A 105 7.31 7.78 5.50
N ARG A 106 6.65 8.52 6.38
CA ARG A 106 6.48 8.10 7.78
C ARG A 106 5.65 6.83 7.94
N ASN A 107 4.57 6.72 7.17
CA ASN A 107 3.58 5.66 7.37
C ASN A 107 3.65 4.61 6.26
N ILE A 108 3.72 3.34 6.67
CA ILE A 108 3.58 2.19 5.77
C ILE A 108 2.40 1.36 6.29
N GLN A 109 1.39 1.22 5.45
CA GLN A 109 0.17 0.51 5.80
C GLN A 109 0.27 -0.97 5.47
N ALA A 110 -0.10 -1.82 6.42
CA ALA A 110 -0.34 -3.24 6.18
C ALA A 110 -1.74 -3.43 5.57
N SER A 111 -1.79 -4.00 4.36
CA SER A 111 -3.05 -4.24 3.62
C SER A 111 -3.74 -5.52 4.11
N TRP A 112 -4.21 -5.55 5.37
CA TRP A 112 -4.82 -6.72 6.01
C TRP A 112 -5.96 -7.33 5.17
N LEU A 113 -6.70 -6.50 4.46
CA LEU A 113 -7.80 -6.94 3.60
C LEU A 113 -7.35 -7.96 2.55
N THR A 114 -6.18 -7.75 1.97
CA THR A 114 -5.62 -8.61 0.91
C THR A 114 -4.75 -9.75 1.43
N VAL A 115 -4.11 -9.57 2.58
CA VAL A 115 -3.11 -10.52 3.10
C VAL A 115 -3.57 -11.32 4.32
N GLY A 116 -4.68 -10.92 4.92
CA GLY A 116 -5.24 -11.53 6.12
C GLY A 116 -4.57 -11.05 7.42
N LYS A 117 -5.22 -11.39 8.55
CA LYS A 117 -4.84 -10.97 9.90
C LYS A 117 -3.40 -11.31 10.26
N ALA A 118 -3.05 -12.59 10.18
CA ALA A 118 -1.75 -13.08 10.64
C ALA A 118 -0.58 -12.43 9.88
N THR A 119 -0.70 -12.32 8.55
CA THR A 119 0.34 -11.65 7.75
C THR A 119 0.44 -10.16 8.08
N ALA A 120 -0.69 -9.48 8.29
CA ALA A 120 -0.69 -8.07 8.67
C ALA A 120 -0.08 -7.83 10.07
N GLN A 121 -0.31 -8.73 11.03
CA GLN A 121 0.32 -8.69 12.36
C GLN A 121 1.85 -8.80 12.25
N VAL A 122 2.37 -9.75 11.47
CA VAL A 122 3.81 -9.87 11.24
C VAL A 122 4.36 -8.67 10.48
N ALA A 123 3.59 -8.06 9.57
CA ALA A 123 3.98 -6.85 8.86
C ALA A 123 4.24 -5.66 9.80
N LEU A 124 3.51 -5.54 10.94
CA LEU A 124 3.78 -4.52 11.96
C LEU A 124 5.19 -4.67 12.57
N HIS A 125 5.66 -5.91 12.77
CA HIS A 125 7.02 -6.17 13.23
C HIS A 125 8.09 -5.96 12.15
N SER A 126 7.67 -5.88 10.89
CA SER A 126 8.58 -5.80 9.75
C SER A 126 8.70 -4.40 9.14
N GLY A 127 8.05 -3.39 9.75
CA GLY A 127 8.17 -2.01 9.33
C GLY A 127 6.87 -1.30 8.99
N ALA A 128 5.72 -1.98 8.92
CA ALA A 128 4.43 -1.31 8.87
C ALA A 128 4.11 -0.67 10.23
N ASN A 129 3.40 0.44 10.23
CA ASN A 129 2.95 1.15 11.44
C ASN A 129 1.48 1.60 11.33
N ASP A 130 0.75 1.08 10.37
CA ASP A 130 -0.66 1.38 10.15
C ASP A 130 -1.38 0.11 9.65
N MET A 131 -2.56 -0.17 10.17
CA MET A 131 -3.43 -1.26 9.72
C MET A 131 -4.54 -0.78 8.79
N GLY A 132 -4.50 0.50 8.39
CA GLY A 132 -5.53 1.11 7.54
C GLY A 132 -6.83 1.38 8.30
N SER A 133 -7.94 1.29 7.58
CA SER A 133 -9.30 1.53 8.09
C SER A 133 -10.20 0.34 7.80
N ILE A 134 -11.35 0.31 8.48
CA ILE A 134 -12.47 -0.51 8.05
C ILE A 134 -13.04 0.03 6.74
N MET A 135 -13.53 -0.88 5.90
CA MET A 135 -14.22 -0.51 4.67
C MET A 135 -15.72 -0.57 4.92
N ILE A 136 -16.44 0.50 4.60
CA ILE A 136 -17.91 0.54 4.71
C ILE A 136 -18.52 -0.37 3.64
N GLU A 137 -18.04 -0.25 2.42
CA GLU A 137 -18.32 -1.18 1.32
C GLU A 137 -17.02 -1.52 0.61
N GLU A 138 -16.73 -2.81 0.52
CA GLU A 138 -15.54 -3.31 -0.17
C GLU A 138 -16.00 -4.27 -1.27
N ASN A 139 -16.12 -3.74 -2.49
CA ASN A 139 -16.57 -4.49 -3.66
C ASN A 139 -15.44 -4.84 -4.62
N VAL A 140 -14.29 -4.17 -4.53
CA VAL A 140 -13.19 -4.34 -5.48
C VAL A 140 -12.35 -5.57 -5.12
N VAL A 141 -11.90 -5.68 -3.87
CA VAL A 141 -11.04 -6.78 -3.43
C VAL A 141 -11.87 -8.03 -3.15
N SER A 142 -13.12 -7.88 -2.68
CA SER A 142 -14.03 -9.01 -2.47
C SER A 142 -14.46 -9.65 -3.80
N SER A 143 -14.74 -8.88 -4.84
CA SER A 143 -15.01 -9.41 -6.18
C SER A 143 -13.79 -10.13 -6.79
N ALA A 144 -12.58 -9.82 -6.34
CA ALA A 144 -11.34 -10.49 -6.70
C ALA A 144 -10.98 -11.65 -5.72
N GLY A 145 -11.92 -12.10 -4.86
CA GLY A 145 -11.77 -13.30 -4.03
C GLY A 145 -11.12 -13.10 -2.66
N ALA A 146 -10.99 -11.89 -2.16
CA ALA A 146 -10.56 -11.66 -0.77
C ALA A 146 -11.78 -11.52 0.15
N HIS A 147 -11.83 -12.33 1.21
CA HIS A 147 -12.97 -12.41 2.13
C HIS A 147 -12.58 -12.05 3.58
N ASN A 148 -11.51 -11.28 3.77
CA ASN A 148 -11.12 -10.83 5.10
C ASN A 148 -12.03 -9.67 5.53
N GLN A 149 -12.71 -9.81 6.66
CA GLN A 149 -13.57 -8.76 7.23
C GLN A 149 -13.13 -8.46 8.65
N PHE A 150 -12.94 -7.17 8.94
CA PHE A 150 -12.74 -6.68 10.29
C PHE A 150 -13.62 -5.46 10.52
N ASP A 151 -14.22 -5.41 11.70
CA ASP A 151 -14.70 -4.17 12.29
C ASP A 151 -13.55 -3.44 13.02
N ALA A 152 -13.84 -2.28 13.58
CA ALA A 152 -12.84 -1.49 14.30
C ALA A 152 -12.29 -2.25 15.53
N ALA A 153 -13.12 -3.02 16.21
CA ALA A 153 -12.71 -3.82 17.38
C ALA A 153 -11.76 -4.95 16.95
N GLY A 154 -12.05 -5.62 15.83
CA GLY A 154 -11.21 -6.67 15.27
C GLY A 154 -9.82 -6.17 14.86
N ILE A 155 -9.73 -4.98 14.23
CA ILE A 155 -8.43 -4.36 13.89
C ILE A 155 -7.65 -4.03 15.16
N GLN A 156 -8.29 -3.41 16.14
CA GLN A 156 -7.65 -3.07 17.43
C GLN A 156 -7.16 -4.33 18.16
N GLN A 157 -7.98 -5.38 18.15
CA GLN A 157 -7.60 -6.64 18.77
C GLN A 157 -6.40 -7.28 18.04
N ALA A 158 -6.38 -7.27 16.72
CA ALA A 158 -5.26 -7.78 15.93
C ALA A 158 -3.95 -7.03 16.25
N ILE A 159 -4.01 -5.71 16.43
CA ILE A 159 -2.85 -4.89 16.83
C ILE A 159 -2.37 -5.25 18.24
N ARG A 160 -3.28 -5.43 19.23
CA ARG A 160 -2.92 -5.84 20.59
C ARG A 160 -2.28 -7.23 20.62
N GLU A 161 -2.85 -8.18 19.91
CA GLU A 161 -2.30 -9.54 19.80
C GLU A 161 -0.90 -9.56 19.17
N ALA A 162 -0.60 -8.60 18.29
CA ALA A 162 0.74 -8.40 17.75
C ALA A 162 1.70 -7.68 18.73
N GLY A 163 1.26 -7.36 19.96
CA GLY A 163 2.09 -6.71 20.97
C GLY A 163 2.17 -5.19 20.87
N PHE A 164 1.31 -4.55 20.06
CA PHE A 164 1.30 -3.10 19.88
C PHE A 164 0.06 -2.45 20.52
N THR A 165 0.15 -1.15 20.81
CA THR A 165 -0.98 -0.35 21.29
C THR A 165 -1.71 0.28 20.12
N PRO A 166 -2.99 -0.08 19.86
CA PRO A 166 -3.76 0.53 18.80
C PRO A 166 -4.09 1.98 19.11
N ARG A 167 -3.95 2.84 18.13
CA ARG A 167 -4.35 4.25 18.18
C ARG A 167 -5.20 4.60 16.98
N LEU A 168 -6.23 5.41 17.22
CA LEU A 168 -7.07 5.94 16.15
C LEU A 168 -6.37 7.15 15.53
N ARG A 169 -6.44 7.26 14.22
CA ARG A 169 -5.96 8.39 13.44
C ARG A 169 -7.03 8.95 12.48
N ASP A 170 -6.87 10.17 12.08
CA ASP A 170 -7.65 10.74 10.96
C ASP A 170 -7.00 10.46 9.60
N GLN A 171 -7.60 10.99 8.53
CA GLN A 171 -7.09 10.83 7.15
C GLN A 171 -5.76 11.56 6.91
N LEU A 172 -5.43 12.54 7.73
CA LEU A 172 -4.13 13.23 7.69
C LEU A 172 -3.08 12.58 8.61
N TYR A 173 -3.35 11.37 9.11
CA TYR A 173 -2.48 10.63 10.02
C TYR A 173 -2.22 11.33 11.36
N ARG A 174 -3.11 12.23 11.78
CA ARG A 174 -3.07 12.83 13.11
C ARG A 174 -3.75 11.91 14.11
N MET A 175 -3.06 11.62 15.21
CA MET A 175 -3.60 10.75 16.27
C MET A 175 -4.76 11.44 16.99
N ARG A 176 -5.78 10.64 17.30
CA ARG A 176 -6.96 11.05 18.07
C ARG A 176 -6.94 10.43 19.46
#